data_f240ce5b7330c3ec88ce3a773d302076
#
_entry.id   f240ce5b7330c3ec88ce3a773d302076
#
_cell.length_a   1.000
_cell.length_b   1.000
_cell.length_c   1.000
_cell.angle_alpha   90.00
_cell.angle_beta   90.00
_cell.angle_gamma   90.00
#
_symmetry.space_group_name_H-M   'P 1'
#
loop_
_entity.id
_entity.type
_entity.pdbx_description
1 polymer ?
#
loop_
_entity_poly.entity_id
_entity_poly.type
_entity_poly.pdbx_seq_one_letter_code
_entity_poly.pdbx_strand_id
1 'polypeptide(L)'
;ALGACKLLRQWKGYRRPVPAILERILDKSANDLDTGPQPAAFEIYRPDFQSIPYVFASPHSGRNYPEHFIAASRLNALEIRKSEDSFVDELFADAPGYGAPLIKALFPRAYVDPNREAWELDPRMFEDKLPRYVNTSSARVYAGLGTVARVVSNGEEIYDGKITFAEAKQRIEAAYIPYHRALAGLIQETKNRFGHCIL
;
A
#
# COMPACT_ATOMS: atom_id res chain seq x y z
N ALA A 1 9.85 -18.90 -2.39
CA ALA A 1 9.45 -17.91 -3.42
C ALA A 1 8.04 -18.17 -3.99
N LEU A 2 7.61 -19.42 -4.18
CA LEU A 2 6.27 -19.79 -4.68
C LEU A 2 5.11 -19.53 -3.68
N GLY A 3 5.40 -19.24 -2.42
CA GLY A 3 4.41 -19.06 -1.35
C GLY A 3 3.64 -17.75 -1.40
N ALA A 4 4.30 -16.62 -1.65
CA ALA A 4 3.68 -15.29 -1.56
C ALA A 4 2.61 -15.04 -2.66
N CYS A 5 2.84 -15.54 -3.87
CA CYS A 5 1.92 -15.37 -4.98
C CYS A 5 0.67 -16.25 -4.87
N LYS A 6 0.78 -17.46 -4.27
CA LYS A 6 -0.38 -18.30 -3.94
C LYS A 6 -1.27 -17.68 -2.87
N LEU A 7 -0.71 -16.92 -1.93
CA LEU A 7 -1.44 -16.27 -0.83
C LEU A 7 -2.36 -15.16 -1.31
N LEU A 8 -1.94 -14.34 -2.26
CA LEU A 8 -2.79 -13.29 -2.85
C LEU A 8 -4.00 -13.87 -3.61
N ARG A 9 -3.89 -15.11 -4.14
CA ARG A 9 -5.01 -15.82 -4.79
C ARG A 9 -6.04 -16.40 -3.82
N GLN A 10 -5.67 -16.63 -2.56
CA GLN A 10 -6.59 -17.16 -1.53
C GLN A 10 -7.43 -16.07 -0.82
N TRP A 11 -7.15 -14.80 -1.11
CA TRP A 11 -7.97 -13.72 -0.59
C TRP A 11 -9.34 -13.73 -1.29
N LYS A 12 -10.42 -14.06 -0.58
CA LYS A 12 -11.80 -14.24 -1.13
C LYS A 12 -12.37 -13.01 -1.87
N GLY A 13 -11.65 -11.89 -1.95
CA GLY A 13 -12.01 -10.70 -2.73
C GLY A 13 -11.20 -10.50 -4.01
N TYR A 14 -10.11 -11.24 -4.24
CA TYR A 14 -9.24 -11.06 -5.39
C TYR A 14 -9.64 -12.00 -6.53
N ARG A 15 -10.49 -11.52 -7.44
CA ARG A 15 -11.04 -12.30 -8.55
C ARG A 15 -10.18 -12.33 -9.81
N ARG A 16 -9.00 -11.65 -9.84
CA ARG A 16 -8.13 -11.61 -11.02
C ARG A 16 -6.81 -12.33 -10.74
N PRO A 17 -6.20 -13.00 -11.76
CA PRO A 17 -4.86 -13.54 -11.60
C PRO A 17 -3.89 -12.40 -11.32
N VAL A 18 -2.98 -12.62 -10.36
CA VAL A 18 -1.87 -11.69 -10.11
C VAL A 18 -1.12 -11.54 -11.44
N PRO A 19 -0.93 -10.32 -11.95
CA PRO A 19 -0.18 -10.12 -13.18
C PRO A 19 1.19 -10.76 -13.05
N ALA A 20 1.67 -11.46 -14.11
CA ALA A 20 2.98 -12.13 -14.11
C ALA A 20 4.14 -11.17 -13.76
N ILE A 21 3.95 -9.86 -14.00
CA ILE A 21 4.88 -8.81 -13.61
C ILE A 21 4.97 -8.64 -12.08
N LEU A 22 3.86 -8.79 -11.36
CA LEU A 22 3.85 -8.73 -9.90
C LEU A 22 4.53 -9.96 -9.29
N GLU A 23 4.36 -11.14 -9.92
CA GLU A 23 5.10 -12.36 -9.58
C GLU A 23 6.61 -12.15 -9.74
N ARG A 24 7.05 -11.54 -10.86
CA ARG A 24 8.47 -11.21 -11.11
C ARG A 24 9.03 -10.17 -10.15
N ILE A 25 8.23 -9.17 -9.74
CA ILE A 25 8.65 -8.12 -8.80
C ILE A 25 8.75 -8.68 -7.37
N LEU A 26 7.83 -9.57 -6.98
CA LEU A 26 7.88 -10.24 -5.68
C LEU A 26 9.02 -11.28 -5.58
N ASP A 27 9.47 -11.84 -6.71
CA ASP A 27 10.59 -12.80 -6.80
C ASP A 27 11.97 -12.12 -6.90
N LYS A 28 12.06 -10.83 -7.27
CA LYS A 28 13.33 -10.11 -7.23
C LYS A 28 13.82 -10.04 -5.78
N SER A 29 15.00 -10.61 -5.55
CA SER A 29 15.69 -10.49 -4.27
C SER A 29 15.97 -9.01 -3.97
N ALA A 30 15.99 -8.65 -2.69
CA ALA A 30 16.17 -7.29 -2.19
C ALA A 30 17.54 -6.64 -2.57
N ASN A 31 18.37 -7.29 -3.37
CA ASN A 31 19.74 -6.88 -3.65
C ASN A 31 19.95 -6.04 -4.91
N ASP A 32 18.90 -5.76 -5.71
CA ASP A 32 19.07 -5.10 -7.02
C ASP A 32 18.63 -3.62 -7.09
N LEU A 33 18.30 -3.01 -5.95
CA LEU A 33 17.97 -1.59 -5.89
C LEU A 33 18.91 -0.88 -4.91
N ASP A 34 20.09 -0.52 -5.40
CA ASP A 34 20.97 0.46 -4.75
C ASP A 34 20.37 1.86 -4.91
N THR A 35 19.32 2.11 -4.15
CA THR A 35 18.82 3.45 -3.88
C THR A 35 19.13 3.72 -2.42
N GLY A 36 19.89 4.79 -2.11
CA GLY A 36 20.27 5.19 -0.74
C GLY A 36 19.13 5.03 0.28
N PRO A 37 19.32 5.25 1.59
CA PRO A 37 18.38 4.88 2.63
C PRO A 37 16.98 5.43 2.35
N GLN A 38 16.11 4.58 1.79
CA GLN A 38 14.70 4.92 1.57
C GLN A 38 14.01 4.96 2.94
N PRO A 39 13.14 5.94 3.21
CA PRO A 39 12.36 5.95 4.43
C PRO A 39 11.56 4.65 4.53
N ALA A 40 11.50 4.08 5.74
CA ALA A 40 10.74 2.86 5.97
C ALA A 40 9.29 3.01 5.49
N ALA A 41 8.79 2.01 4.76
CA ALA A 41 7.42 2.03 4.23
C ALA A 41 6.37 1.65 5.28
N PHE A 42 6.77 0.89 6.30
CA PHE A 42 5.86 0.37 7.33
C PHE A 42 6.61 0.12 8.64
N GLU A 43 5.84 -0.05 9.71
CA GLU A 43 6.29 -0.59 10.98
C GLU A 43 5.45 -1.80 11.38
N ILE A 44 6.07 -2.74 12.09
CA ILE A 44 5.40 -3.91 12.67
C ILE A 44 5.64 -3.92 14.17
N TYR A 45 4.55 -3.95 14.93
CA TYR A 45 4.55 -4.17 16.36
C TYR A 45 4.15 -5.61 16.61
N ARG A 46 5.05 -6.37 17.25
CA ARG A 46 4.83 -7.81 17.53
C ARG A 46 4.59 -8.03 19.00
N PRO A 47 3.67 -8.92 19.38
CA PRO A 47 3.61 -9.43 20.74
C PRO A 47 4.84 -10.31 21.03
N ASP A 48 5.25 -10.43 22.31
CA ASP A 48 6.28 -11.38 22.71
C ASP A 48 5.88 -12.81 22.32
N PHE A 49 4.59 -13.10 22.40
CA PHE A 49 3.99 -14.36 21.99
C PHE A 49 2.61 -14.10 21.36
N GLN A 50 2.46 -14.49 20.09
CA GLN A 50 1.15 -14.40 19.44
C GLN A 50 0.21 -15.49 19.99
N SER A 51 -0.85 -15.08 20.69
CA SER A 51 -1.79 -15.97 21.38
C SER A 51 -3.15 -16.11 20.68
N ILE A 52 -3.45 -15.25 19.71
CA ILE A 52 -4.72 -15.24 18.95
C ILE A 52 -4.48 -15.17 17.45
N PRO A 53 -5.39 -15.75 16.61
CA PRO A 53 -5.21 -15.85 15.16
C PRO A 53 -5.54 -14.55 14.41
N TYR A 54 -5.20 -13.40 14.97
CA TYR A 54 -5.47 -12.09 14.37
C TYR A 54 -4.17 -11.43 13.91
N VAL A 55 -4.28 -10.68 12.82
CA VAL A 55 -3.29 -9.68 12.37
C VAL A 55 -4.02 -8.37 12.20
N PHE A 56 -3.60 -7.32 12.90
CA PHE A 56 -4.14 -5.98 12.70
C PHE A 56 -3.33 -5.22 11.64
N ALA A 57 -4.03 -4.48 10.78
CA ALA A 57 -3.41 -3.64 9.76
C ALA A 57 -4.00 -2.24 9.77
N SER A 58 -3.15 -1.21 9.85
CA SER A 58 -3.51 0.20 9.68
C SER A 58 -2.85 0.75 8.40
N PRO A 59 -3.50 0.58 7.23
CA PRO A 59 -2.90 0.94 5.94
C PRO A 59 -2.97 2.43 5.62
N HIS A 60 -3.79 3.22 6.33
CA HIS A 60 -4.14 4.58 5.94
C HIS A 60 -3.83 5.65 6.99
N SER A 61 -3.14 5.30 8.07
CA SER A 61 -2.75 6.23 9.14
C SER A 61 -1.36 6.85 8.95
N GLY A 62 -0.66 6.50 7.87
CA GLY A 62 0.69 6.98 7.59
C GLY A 62 0.75 8.48 7.37
N ARG A 63 1.77 9.12 7.96
CA ARG A 63 1.94 10.59 8.01
C ARG A 63 3.29 11.07 7.49
N ASN A 64 4.12 10.18 6.95
CA ASN A 64 5.40 10.55 6.34
C ASN A 64 5.16 11.01 4.90
N TYR A 65 4.87 12.30 4.75
CA TYR A 65 4.68 12.94 3.45
C TYR A 65 6.03 13.27 2.83
N PRO A 66 6.43 12.66 1.70
CA PRO A 66 7.68 13.04 1.02
C PRO A 66 7.66 14.50 0.55
N GLU A 67 8.76 15.22 0.71
CA GLU A 67 8.84 16.64 0.35
C GLU A 67 8.51 16.90 -1.12
N HIS A 68 8.97 16.02 -2.03
CA HIS A 68 8.67 16.14 -3.46
C HIS A 68 7.18 15.96 -3.76
N PHE A 69 6.46 15.15 -2.97
CA PHE A 69 5.02 14.96 -3.11
C PHE A 69 4.25 16.20 -2.66
N ILE A 70 4.65 16.80 -1.53
CA ILE A 70 4.06 18.07 -1.07
C ILE A 70 4.33 19.17 -2.08
N ALA A 71 5.56 19.28 -2.61
CA ALA A 71 5.93 20.29 -3.59
C ALA A 71 5.17 20.19 -4.92
N ALA A 72 4.76 18.96 -5.32
CA ALA A 72 3.96 18.71 -6.52
C ALA A 72 2.45 18.87 -6.30
N SER A 73 2.02 19.09 -5.05
CA SER A 73 0.60 19.21 -4.70
C SER A 73 0.12 20.65 -4.75
N ARG A 74 -1.10 20.83 -5.26
CA ARG A 74 -1.84 22.11 -5.15
C ARG A 74 -2.57 22.28 -3.81
N LEU A 75 -2.62 21.23 -3.01
CA LEU A 75 -3.29 21.19 -1.72
C LEU A 75 -2.36 21.65 -0.61
N ASN A 76 -2.90 22.36 0.36
CA ASN A 76 -2.16 22.71 1.57
C ASN A 76 -2.02 21.49 2.51
N ALA A 77 -1.26 21.66 3.59
CA ALA A 77 -0.93 20.59 4.54
C ALA A 77 -2.14 19.95 5.24
N LEU A 78 -3.27 20.64 5.37
CA LEU A 78 -4.51 20.10 5.94
C LEU A 78 -5.36 19.40 4.88
N GLU A 79 -5.43 19.97 3.69
CA GLU A 79 -6.23 19.45 2.59
C GLU A 79 -5.71 18.10 2.09
N ILE A 80 -4.41 17.94 1.95
CA ILE A 80 -3.81 16.70 1.47
C ILE A 80 -4.03 15.52 2.43
N ARG A 81 -4.30 15.81 3.71
CA ARG A 81 -4.58 14.83 4.77
C ARG A 81 -6.03 14.37 4.83
N LYS A 82 -6.94 14.95 4.06
CA LYS A 82 -8.38 14.60 4.08
C LYS A 82 -8.68 13.12 3.75
N SER A 83 -7.71 12.39 3.22
CA SER A 83 -7.83 10.94 2.97
C SER A 83 -7.26 10.06 4.08
N GLU A 84 -6.63 10.64 5.11
CA GLU A 84 -6.09 9.85 6.23
C GLU A 84 -7.21 9.25 7.09
N ASP A 85 -7.00 8.02 7.52
CA ASP A 85 -7.67 7.45 8.67
C ASP A 85 -6.82 7.82 9.89
N SER A 86 -6.91 9.12 10.30
CA SER A 86 -6.03 9.70 11.30
C SER A 86 -6.16 8.99 12.65
N PHE A 87 -5.02 8.67 13.28
CA PHE A 87 -4.89 8.04 14.60
C PHE A 87 -5.42 6.61 14.73
N VAL A 88 -5.84 5.93 13.66
CA VAL A 88 -6.29 4.54 13.73
C VAL A 88 -5.14 3.62 14.17
N ASP A 89 -3.90 3.90 13.75
CA ASP A 89 -2.71 3.19 14.24
C ASP A 89 -2.50 3.33 15.76
N GLU A 90 -2.85 4.48 16.33
CA GLU A 90 -2.77 4.74 17.78
C GLU A 90 -3.92 4.04 18.54
N LEU A 91 -5.14 4.03 17.98
CA LEU A 91 -6.28 3.32 18.56
C LEU A 91 -6.04 1.80 18.67
N PHE A 92 -5.26 1.23 17.76
CA PHE A 92 -4.91 -0.19 17.76
C PHE A 92 -3.49 -0.48 18.30
N ALA A 93 -2.80 0.50 18.88
CA ALA A 93 -1.43 0.35 19.37
C ALA A 93 -1.25 -0.76 20.41
N ASP A 94 -2.30 -1.06 21.16
CA ASP A 94 -2.31 -2.09 22.20
C ASP A 94 -2.55 -3.52 21.66
N ALA A 95 -2.77 -3.70 20.36
CA ALA A 95 -2.98 -5.03 19.75
C ALA A 95 -1.90 -6.07 20.14
N PRO A 96 -0.60 -5.73 20.22
CA PRO A 96 0.42 -6.67 20.69
C PRO A 96 0.20 -7.11 22.15
N GLY A 97 -0.28 -6.24 23.01
CA GLY A 97 -0.63 -6.57 24.41
C GLY A 97 -1.75 -7.62 24.51
N TYR A 98 -2.62 -7.71 23.49
CA TYR A 98 -3.66 -8.74 23.36
C TYR A 98 -3.22 -9.96 22.55
N GLY A 99 -1.93 -10.07 22.22
CA GLY A 99 -1.35 -11.24 21.56
C GLY A 99 -1.53 -11.28 20.04
N ALA A 100 -1.74 -10.14 19.38
CA ALA A 100 -1.82 -10.05 17.93
C ALA A 100 -0.81 -9.03 17.35
N PRO A 101 -0.10 -9.29 16.26
CA PRO A 101 0.75 -8.30 15.61
C PRO A 101 -0.09 -7.20 14.94
N LEU A 102 0.47 -5.97 14.94
CA LEU A 102 -0.04 -4.81 14.20
C LEU A 102 1.00 -4.38 13.17
N ILE A 103 0.58 -4.23 11.91
CA ILE A 103 1.34 -3.55 10.86
C ILE A 103 0.69 -2.22 10.53
N LYS A 104 1.47 -1.14 10.44
CA LYS A 104 0.99 0.17 9.96
C LYS A 104 1.83 0.66 8.80
N ALA A 105 1.18 1.28 7.79
CA ALA A 105 1.87 2.04 6.77
C ALA A 105 2.42 3.35 7.37
N LEU A 106 3.61 3.78 6.94
CA LEU A 106 4.18 5.07 7.32
C LEU A 106 3.94 6.15 6.26
N PHE A 107 3.78 5.75 4.99
CA PHE A 107 3.44 6.65 3.90
C PHE A 107 1.94 7.00 3.91
N PRO A 108 1.57 8.22 3.48
CA PRO A 108 0.18 8.62 3.47
C PRO A 108 -0.62 7.95 2.34
N ARG A 109 -1.89 7.69 2.60
CA ARG A 109 -2.83 7.13 1.62
C ARG A 109 -2.93 7.95 0.33
N ALA A 110 -2.82 9.28 0.43
CA ALA A 110 -2.85 10.16 -0.73
C ALA A 110 -1.63 9.97 -1.65
N TYR A 111 -0.50 9.49 -1.14
CA TYR A 111 0.72 9.18 -1.89
C TYR A 111 0.63 7.83 -2.60
N VAL A 112 0.23 6.78 -1.86
CA VAL A 112 -0.05 5.43 -2.35
C VAL A 112 -1.15 4.82 -1.48
N ASP A 113 -2.22 4.30 -2.08
CA ASP A 113 -3.27 3.59 -1.34
C ASP A 113 -2.99 2.07 -1.35
N PRO A 114 -2.54 1.47 -0.23
CA PRO A 114 -2.26 0.05 -0.18
C PRO A 114 -3.53 -0.81 -0.20
N ASN A 115 -4.71 -0.23 -0.07
CA ASN A 115 -5.98 -0.93 -0.16
C ASN A 115 -6.60 -0.86 -1.59
N ARG A 116 -5.72 -0.78 -2.60
CA ARG A 116 -6.08 -0.81 -4.03
C ARG A 116 -5.31 -1.92 -4.73
N GLU A 117 -5.70 -2.24 -5.96
CA GLU A 117 -4.91 -3.10 -6.84
C GLU A 117 -3.64 -2.34 -7.27
N ALA A 118 -2.45 -2.98 -7.17
CA ALA A 118 -1.15 -2.31 -7.34
C ALA A 118 -1.04 -1.38 -8.56
N TRP A 119 -1.70 -1.74 -9.67
CA TRP A 119 -1.63 -1.02 -10.95
C TRP A 119 -3.00 -0.45 -11.37
N GLU A 120 -3.84 -0.08 -10.42
CA GLU A 120 -5.11 0.60 -10.64
C GLU A 120 -4.86 2.11 -10.72
N LEU A 121 -4.64 2.66 -11.94
CA LEU A 121 -4.19 4.03 -12.16
C LEU A 121 -5.11 4.80 -13.11
N ASP A 122 -5.37 6.08 -12.78
CA ASP A 122 -6.19 6.99 -13.60
C ASP A 122 -5.34 7.61 -14.73
N PRO A 123 -5.59 7.26 -16.02
CA PRO A 123 -4.78 7.77 -17.11
C PRO A 123 -4.81 9.29 -17.29
N ARG A 124 -5.80 9.98 -16.71
CA ARG A 124 -5.95 11.44 -16.82
C ARG A 124 -4.85 12.21 -16.09
N MET A 125 -4.20 11.57 -15.09
CA MET A 125 -3.15 12.21 -14.29
C MET A 125 -1.74 11.98 -14.83
N PHE A 126 -1.56 11.27 -15.95
CA PHE A 126 -0.25 10.91 -16.50
C PHE A 126 0.07 11.71 -17.77
N GLU A 127 1.37 12.06 -17.91
CA GLU A 127 1.90 12.68 -19.14
C GLU A 127 2.06 11.63 -20.24
N ASP A 128 2.54 10.44 -19.84
CA ASP A 128 2.89 9.33 -20.71
C ASP A 128 1.78 8.29 -20.82
N LYS A 129 1.87 7.47 -21.86
CA LYS A 129 0.93 6.38 -22.09
C LYS A 129 1.19 5.25 -21.10
N LEU A 130 0.16 4.86 -20.35
CA LEU A 130 0.25 3.75 -19.43
C LEU A 130 0.43 2.40 -20.13
N PRO A 131 1.23 1.48 -19.56
CA PRO A 131 1.37 0.12 -20.07
C PRO A 131 0.04 -0.65 -20.09
N ARG A 132 -0.09 -1.63 -20.99
CA ARG A 132 -1.34 -2.40 -21.17
C ARG A 132 -1.78 -3.22 -19.94
N TYR A 133 -0.87 -3.51 -19.02
CA TYR A 133 -1.19 -4.26 -17.80
C TYR A 133 -1.80 -3.39 -16.69
N VAL A 134 -1.80 -2.07 -16.86
CA VAL A 134 -2.39 -1.13 -15.90
C VAL A 134 -3.92 -1.19 -16.03
N ASN A 135 -4.60 -1.32 -14.89
CA ASN A 135 -6.06 -1.26 -14.82
C ASN A 135 -6.51 0.21 -14.83
N THR A 136 -7.06 0.64 -15.96
CA THR A 136 -7.51 2.03 -16.17
C THR A 136 -9.03 2.18 -16.19
N SER A 137 -9.80 1.12 -15.89
CA SER A 137 -11.25 1.08 -16.13
C SER A 137 -12.09 0.67 -14.91
N SER A 138 -11.51 0.67 -13.71
CA SER A 138 -12.29 0.40 -12.50
C SER A 138 -13.14 1.61 -12.08
N ALA A 139 -14.20 1.37 -11.31
CA ALA A 139 -15.02 2.44 -10.74
C ALA A 139 -14.18 3.42 -9.87
N ARG A 140 -13.14 2.91 -9.20
CA ARG A 140 -12.24 3.71 -8.39
C ARG A 140 -11.34 4.61 -9.23
N VAL A 141 -10.83 4.10 -10.35
CA VAL A 141 -10.09 4.90 -11.34
C VAL A 141 -10.93 6.04 -11.86
N TYR A 142 -12.19 5.77 -12.25
CA TYR A 142 -13.10 6.83 -12.69
C TYR A 142 -13.34 7.91 -11.64
N ALA A 143 -13.37 7.52 -10.36
CA ALA A 143 -13.48 8.45 -9.23
C ALA A 143 -12.15 9.16 -8.87
N GLY A 144 -11.04 8.83 -9.51
CA GLY A 144 -9.71 9.38 -9.19
C GLY A 144 -9.06 8.76 -7.96
N LEU A 145 -9.55 7.60 -7.51
CA LEU A 145 -9.14 6.91 -6.27
C LEU A 145 -8.38 5.60 -6.57
N GLY A 146 -7.47 5.63 -7.53
CA GLY A 146 -6.57 4.51 -7.82
C GLY A 146 -5.49 4.32 -6.76
N THR A 147 -4.53 3.44 -7.03
CA THR A 147 -3.39 3.15 -6.14
C THR A 147 -2.53 4.37 -5.90
N VAL A 148 -2.26 5.15 -6.95
CA VAL A 148 -1.78 6.53 -6.84
C VAL A 148 -3.00 7.42 -7.06
N ALA A 149 -3.47 8.07 -6.01
CA ALA A 149 -4.72 8.83 -6.06
C ALA A 149 -4.54 10.15 -6.83
N ARG A 150 -5.52 10.48 -7.68
CA ARG A 150 -5.60 11.81 -8.32
C ARG A 150 -6.27 12.84 -7.42
N VAL A 151 -7.21 12.39 -6.59
CA VAL A 151 -8.00 13.25 -5.70
C VAL A 151 -7.94 12.76 -4.25
N VAL A 152 -8.14 13.67 -3.30
CA VAL A 152 -8.41 13.31 -1.90
C VAL A 152 -9.90 12.99 -1.70
N SER A 153 -10.28 12.54 -0.50
CA SER A 153 -11.61 11.96 -0.20
C SER A 153 -12.80 12.86 -0.54
N ASN A 154 -12.63 14.17 -0.53
CA ASN A 154 -13.67 15.14 -0.90
C ASN A 154 -13.67 15.51 -2.40
N GLY A 155 -12.84 14.86 -3.23
CA GLY A 155 -12.77 15.06 -4.67
C GLY A 155 -11.83 16.19 -5.13
N GLU A 156 -11.11 16.86 -4.24
CA GLU A 156 -10.11 17.87 -4.59
C GLU A 156 -8.88 17.21 -5.23
N GLU A 157 -8.41 17.78 -6.35
CA GLU A 157 -7.24 17.27 -7.07
C GLU A 157 -5.96 17.50 -6.27
N ILE A 158 -5.12 16.46 -6.21
CA ILE A 158 -3.88 16.49 -5.45
C ILE A 158 -2.80 17.28 -6.19
N TYR A 159 -2.62 17.04 -7.49
CA TYR A 159 -1.47 17.53 -8.25
C TYR A 159 -1.76 18.82 -8.98
N ASP A 160 -0.75 19.70 -9.04
CA ASP A 160 -0.79 20.93 -9.84
C ASP A 160 -0.57 20.68 -11.34
N GLY A 161 0.02 19.52 -11.67
CA GLY A 161 0.26 19.07 -13.02
C GLY A 161 0.04 17.56 -13.17
N LYS A 162 0.57 16.99 -14.25
CA LYS A 162 0.58 15.55 -14.47
C LYS A 162 1.87 14.96 -13.93
N ILE A 163 1.81 13.68 -13.55
CA ILE A 163 2.98 12.88 -13.14
C ILE A 163 3.38 11.89 -14.22
N THR A 164 4.58 11.33 -14.14
CA THR A 164 5.02 10.27 -15.04
C THR A 164 4.65 8.88 -14.52
N PHE A 165 4.51 7.91 -15.43
CA PHE A 165 4.34 6.51 -15.02
C PHE A 165 5.56 5.98 -14.25
N ALA A 166 6.76 6.47 -14.56
CA ALA A 166 7.99 6.12 -13.85
C ALA A 166 7.91 6.50 -12.36
N GLU A 167 7.37 7.68 -12.06
CA GLU A 167 7.16 8.14 -10.69
C GLU A 167 6.12 7.28 -9.96
N ALA A 168 4.97 6.99 -10.55
CA ALA A 168 3.97 6.12 -9.94
C ALA A 168 4.51 4.71 -9.70
N LYS A 169 5.28 4.17 -10.64
CA LYS A 169 5.97 2.89 -10.51
C LYS A 169 6.93 2.88 -9.33
N GLN A 170 7.77 3.91 -9.20
CA GLN A 170 8.71 4.05 -8.08
C GLN A 170 7.97 4.07 -6.73
N ARG A 171 6.87 4.80 -6.62
CA ARG A 171 6.05 4.84 -5.39
C ARG A 171 5.50 3.46 -5.05
N ILE A 172 4.98 2.73 -6.03
CA ILE A 172 4.45 1.36 -5.85
C ILE A 172 5.56 0.41 -5.42
N GLU A 173 6.73 0.48 -6.05
CA GLU A 173 7.87 -0.39 -5.73
C GLU A 173 8.48 -0.08 -4.35
N ALA A 174 8.51 1.19 -3.94
CA ALA A 174 9.11 1.62 -2.67
C ALA A 174 8.16 1.48 -1.46
N ALA A 175 6.85 1.65 -1.65
CA ALA A 175 5.88 1.69 -0.56
C ALA A 175 4.91 0.52 -0.57
N TYR A 176 4.17 0.33 -1.66
CA TYR A 176 3.11 -0.67 -1.78
C TYR A 176 3.64 -2.11 -1.66
N ILE A 177 4.66 -2.44 -2.46
CA ILE A 177 5.19 -3.82 -2.53
C ILE A 177 5.82 -4.26 -1.20
N PRO A 178 6.69 -3.47 -0.55
CA PRO A 178 7.24 -3.83 0.76
C PRO A 178 6.17 -4.01 1.84
N TYR A 179 5.18 -3.12 1.90
CA TYR A 179 4.07 -3.22 2.84
C TYR A 179 3.29 -4.52 2.68
N HIS A 180 2.87 -4.85 1.45
CA HIS A 180 2.12 -6.07 1.17
C HIS A 180 2.93 -7.34 1.38
N ARG A 181 4.23 -7.32 1.10
CA ARG A 181 5.13 -8.45 1.39
C ARG A 181 5.21 -8.72 2.89
N ALA A 182 5.33 -7.66 3.70
CA ALA A 182 5.35 -7.77 5.15
C ALA A 182 4.02 -8.28 5.72
N LEU A 183 2.89 -7.73 5.25
CA LEU A 183 1.55 -8.17 5.65
C LEU A 183 1.30 -9.64 5.28
N ALA A 184 1.69 -10.06 4.08
CA ALA A 184 1.59 -11.46 3.65
C ALA A 184 2.43 -12.39 4.54
N GLY A 185 3.60 -11.94 4.98
CA GLY A 185 4.45 -12.66 5.94
C GLY A 185 3.73 -12.89 7.27
N LEU A 186 3.16 -11.83 7.87
CA LEU A 186 2.39 -11.91 9.12
C LEU A 186 1.19 -12.86 9.02
N ILE A 187 0.44 -12.79 7.92
CA ILE A 187 -0.69 -13.68 7.65
C ILE A 187 -0.21 -15.13 7.55
N GLN A 188 0.91 -15.39 6.87
CA GLN A 188 1.43 -16.75 6.74
C GLN A 188 1.96 -17.31 8.06
N GLU A 189 2.68 -16.50 8.85
CA GLU A 189 3.14 -16.86 10.18
C GLU A 189 1.94 -17.24 11.09
N THR A 190 0.89 -16.42 11.08
CA THR A 190 -0.34 -16.67 11.85
C THR A 190 -1.05 -17.95 11.38
N LYS A 191 -1.17 -18.16 10.08
CA LYS A 191 -1.74 -19.40 9.52
C LYS A 191 -0.95 -20.65 9.90
N ASN A 192 0.38 -20.56 9.89
CA ASN A 192 1.24 -21.68 10.27
C ASN A 192 1.05 -22.04 11.75
N ARG A 193 0.78 -21.04 12.61
CA ARG A 193 0.60 -21.24 14.04
C ARG A 193 -0.81 -21.76 14.40
N PHE A 194 -1.85 -21.22 13.78
CA PHE A 194 -3.25 -21.42 14.19
C PHE A 194 -4.10 -22.16 13.14
N GLY A 195 -3.57 -22.47 11.96
CA GLY A 195 -4.33 -23.06 10.85
C GLY A 195 -5.15 -22.05 10.05
N HIS A 196 -5.41 -20.86 10.59
CA HIS A 196 -6.15 -19.76 9.96
C HIS A 196 -5.64 -18.39 10.42
N CYS A 197 -6.08 -17.32 9.76
CA CYS A 197 -5.77 -15.94 10.14
C CYS A 197 -7.00 -15.07 9.88
N ILE A 198 -7.29 -14.16 10.80
CA ILE A 198 -8.28 -13.10 10.68
C ILE A 198 -7.53 -11.77 10.53
N LEU A 199 -7.88 -10.98 9.51
CA LEU A 199 -7.32 -9.68 9.20
C LEU A 199 -8.37 -8.60 9.41
#